data_e2855e6ebfd68b855b28e00a36c34a1b
#
_entry.id   e2855e6ebfd68b855b28e00a36c34a1b
#
_cell.length_a   1.000
_cell.length_b   1.000
_cell.length_c   1.000
_cell.angle_alpha   90.00
_cell.angle_beta   90.00
_cell.angle_gamma   90.00
#
_symmetry.space_group_name_H-M   'P 1'
#
loop_
_entity.id
_entity.type
_entity.pdbx_description
1 polymer ?
#
loop_
_entity_poly.entity_id
_entity_poly.type
_entity_poly.pdbx_seq_one_letter_code
_entity_poly.pdbx_strand_id
1 'polypeptide(L)'
;MVPRLQALRPAEVGVPAIVEYELRYGLLSMHPDAATPRLAALTQLLRPMQILPFDSECAAQAARIRVDLEAAGTPIGPHDTLIAATALRHQAALVTRNVREFSRVPGLQWLNWHEPV
;
A
#
# COMPACT_ATOMS: atom_id res chain seq x y z
N MET A 1 5.28 -13.19 7.25
CA MET A 1 5.03 -14.18 8.30
C MET A 1 3.81 -13.78 9.11
N VAL A 2 2.85 -14.68 9.21
CA VAL A 2 1.57 -14.36 9.85
C VAL A 2 1.74 -13.95 11.32
N PRO A 3 2.53 -14.66 12.15
CA PRO A 3 2.70 -14.24 13.54
C PRO A 3 3.22 -12.81 13.69
N ARG A 4 4.10 -12.38 12.79
CA ARG A 4 4.60 -11.01 12.83
C ARG A 4 3.48 -10.01 12.54
N LEU A 5 2.67 -10.29 11.53
CA LEU A 5 1.55 -9.42 11.20
C LEU A 5 0.53 -9.36 12.34
N GLN A 6 0.24 -10.51 12.94
CA GLN A 6 -0.70 -10.59 14.05
C GLN A 6 -0.18 -9.88 15.30
N ALA A 7 1.13 -9.76 15.45
CA ALA A 7 1.72 -9.09 16.60
C ALA A 7 1.67 -7.58 16.50
N LEU A 8 1.40 -7.02 15.32
CA LEU A 8 1.34 -5.57 15.15
C LEU A 8 0.03 -5.03 15.71
N ARG A 9 0.14 -3.95 16.46
CA ARG A 9 -1.03 -3.20 16.92
C ARG A 9 -1.53 -2.32 15.78
N PRO A 10 -2.85 -2.05 15.69
CA PRO A 10 -3.37 -1.20 14.61
C PRO A 10 -2.65 0.14 14.47
N ALA A 11 -2.29 0.77 15.59
CA ALA A 11 -1.59 2.05 15.56
C ALA A 11 -0.19 1.95 14.94
N GLU A 12 0.38 0.75 14.86
CA GLU A 12 1.68 0.51 14.26
C GLU A 12 1.59 0.20 12.77
N VAL A 13 0.37 0.02 12.25
CA VAL A 13 0.16 -0.30 10.84
C VAL A 13 0.03 1.00 10.05
N GLY A 14 0.89 1.17 9.05
CA GLY A 14 0.82 2.30 8.14
C GLY A 14 0.13 1.90 6.85
N VAL A 15 -0.84 2.69 6.43
CA VAL A 15 -1.60 2.47 5.21
C VAL A 15 -1.33 3.64 4.26
N PRO A 16 -0.65 3.40 3.12
CA PRO A 16 -0.47 4.49 2.15
C PRO A 16 -1.82 5.06 1.70
N ALA A 17 -1.88 6.37 1.56
CA ALA A 17 -3.12 7.03 1.14
C ALA A 17 -3.62 6.50 -0.20
N ILE A 18 -2.72 6.10 -1.10
CA ILE A 18 -3.09 5.51 -2.38
C ILE A 18 -3.83 4.19 -2.17
N VAL A 19 -3.41 3.40 -1.18
CA VAL A 19 -4.11 2.14 -0.85
C VAL A 19 -5.51 2.44 -0.34
N GLU A 20 -5.65 3.44 0.53
CA GLU A 20 -6.97 3.86 0.99
C GLU A 20 -7.85 4.29 -0.17
N TYR A 21 -7.29 5.05 -1.11
CA TYR A 21 -8.01 5.46 -2.30
C TYR A 21 -8.52 4.26 -3.10
N GLU A 22 -7.65 3.27 -3.32
CA GLU A 22 -8.05 2.08 -4.09
C GLU A 22 -9.15 1.29 -3.39
N LEU A 23 -9.05 1.17 -2.08
CA LEU A 23 -10.08 0.47 -1.31
C LEU A 23 -11.42 1.19 -1.39
N ARG A 24 -11.40 2.52 -1.25
CA ARG A 24 -12.63 3.31 -1.34
C ARG A 24 -13.22 3.27 -2.74
N TYR A 25 -12.36 3.35 -3.76
CA TYR A 25 -12.84 3.26 -5.15
C TYR A 25 -13.48 1.89 -5.40
N GLY A 26 -12.84 0.83 -4.94
CA GLY A 26 -13.41 -0.52 -5.12
C GLY A 26 -14.79 -0.66 -4.50
N LEU A 27 -14.99 -0.09 -3.30
CA LEU A 27 -16.29 -0.14 -2.64
C LEU A 27 -17.33 0.73 -3.33
N LEU A 28 -16.92 1.94 -3.76
CA LEU A 28 -17.84 2.86 -4.46
C LEU A 28 -18.27 2.33 -5.82
N SER A 29 -17.45 1.50 -6.46
CA SER A 29 -17.78 0.92 -7.76
C SER A 29 -18.74 -0.25 -7.65
N MET A 30 -19.04 -0.70 -6.43
CA MET A 30 -20.04 -1.73 -6.19
C MET A 30 -21.43 -1.12 -6.28
N HIS A 31 -22.45 -1.98 -6.17
CA HIS A 31 -23.83 -1.50 -6.14
C HIS A 31 -24.00 -0.50 -4.99
N PRO A 32 -24.66 0.67 -5.23
CA PRO A 32 -24.75 1.72 -4.22
C PRO A 32 -25.30 1.27 -2.86
N ASP A 33 -26.28 0.36 -2.86
CA ASP A 33 -26.85 -0.12 -1.63
C ASP A 33 -25.88 -0.92 -0.77
N ALA A 34 -24.90 -1.55 -1.39
CA ALA A 34 -23.88 -2.31 -0.67
C ALA A 34 -22.68 -1.44 -0.28
N ALA A 35 -22.45 -0.36 -1.02
CA ALA A 35 -21.27 0.48 -0.80
C ALA A 35 -21.31 1.24 0.53
N THR A 36 -22.46 1.82 0.86
CA THR A 36 -22.59 2.68 2.03
C THR A 36 -22.19 2.00 3.34
N PRO A 37 -22.75 0.83 3.69
CA PRO A 37 -22.36 0.16 4.93
C PRO A 37 -20.91 -0.32 4.92
N ARG A 38 -20.39 -0.68 3.74
CA ARG A 38 -19.01 -1.15 3.63
C ARG A 38 -18.02 -0.01 3.75
N LEU A 39 -18.36 1.17 3.24
CA LEU A 39 -17.52 2.35 3.45
C LEU A 39 -17.46 2.73 4.92
N ALA A 40 -18.58 2.63 5.63
CA ALA A 40 -18.60 2.90 7.05
C ALA A 40 -17.71 1.90 7.81
N ALA A 41 -17.80 0.62 7.43
CA ALA A 41 -16.95 -0.41 8.03
C ALA A 41 -15.48 -0.16 7.75
N LEU A 42 -15.13 0.26 6.53
CA LEU A 42 -13.76 0.58 6.18
C LEU A 42 -13.25 1.75 7.01
N THR A 43 -14.06 2.80 7.16
CA THR A 43 -13.69 3.96 7.96
C THR A 43 -13.38 3.55 9.40
N GLN A 44 -14.20 2.68 9.98
CA GLN A 44 -13.96 2.18 11.33
C GLN A 44 -12.67 1.37 11.42
N LEU A 45 -12.43 0.52 10.41
CA LEU A 45 -11.23 -0.31 10.38
C LEU A 45 -9.96 0.56 10.30
N LEU A 46 -9.98 1.60 9.49
CA LEU A 46 -8.80 2.45 9.27
C LEU A 46 -8.56 3.44 10.42
N ARG A 47 -9.58 3.72 11.23
CA ARG A 47 -9.48 4.78 12.24
C ARG A 47 -8.27 4.64 13.17
N PRO A 48 -7.95 3.44 13.70
CA PRO A 48 -6.79 3.30 14.58
C PRO A 48 -5.46 3.21 13.84
N MET A 49 -5.46 3.08 12.53
CA MET A 49 -4.25 2.93 11.74
C MET A 49 -3.71 4.29 11.31
N GLN A 50 -2.44 4.32 10.93
CA GLN A 50 -1.81 5.52 10.41
C GLN A 50 -1.95 5.57 8.90
N ILE A 51 -2.56 6.62 8.40
CA ILE A 51 -2.62 6.85 6.95
C ILE A 51 -1.37 7.61 6.55
N LEU A 52 -0.57 7.01 5.68
CA LEU A 52 0.69 7.60 5.22
C LEU A 52 0.41 8.48 4.01
N PRO A 53 0.61 9.81 4.13
CA PRO A 53 0.29 10.71 3.03
C PRO A 53 1.29 10.58 1.88
N PHE A 54 0.82 10.90 0.67
CA PHE A 54 1.67 11.02 -0.50
C PHE A 54 2.03 12.50 -0.65
N ASP A 55 3.23 12.84 -0.21
CA ASP A 55 3.70 14.22 -0.22
C ASP A 55 4.73 14.45 -1.34
N SER A 56 5.34 15.64 -1.35
CA SER A 56 6.31 16.00 -2.37
C SER A 56 7.52 15.08 -2.37
N GLU A 57 7.95 14.62 -1.20
CA GLU A 57 9.06 13.68 -1.12
C GLU A 57 8.67 12.32 -1.68
N CYS A 58 7.43 11.91 -1.47
CA CYS A 58 6.92 10.69 -2.12
C CYS A 58 6.91 10.84 -3.63
N ALA A 59 6.56 12.02 -4.13
CA ALA A 59 6.53 12.27 -5.57
C ALA A 59 7.94 12.14 -6.18
N ALA A 60 8.95 12.69 -5.51
CA ALA A 60 10.34 12.59 -5.96
C ALA A 60 10.78 11.12 -5.95
N GLN A 61 10.45 10.39 -4.90
CA GLN A 61 10.80 8.97 -4.78
C GLN A 61 10.11 8.15 -5.88
N ALA A 62 8.83 8.42 -6.13
CA ALA A 62 8.08 7.70 -7.16
C ALA A 62 8.67 7.91 -8.54
N ALA A 63 9.05 9.15 -8.86
CA ALA A 63 9.66 9.46 -10.15
C ALA A 63 10.97 8.67 -10.33
N ARG A 64 11.79 8.60 -9.28
CA ARG A 64 13.05 7.85 -9.33
C ARG A 64 12.80 6.36 -9.52
N ILE A 65 11.86 5.80 -8.76
CA ILE A 65 11.52 4.39 -8.89
C ILE A 65 11.08 4.08 -10.32
N ARG A 66 10.20 4.92 -10.86
CA ARG A 66 9.67 4.69 -12.21
C ARG A 66 10.79 4.71 -13.26
N VAL A 67 11.66 5.71 -13.22
CA VAL A 67 12.76 5.82 -14.16
C VAL A 67 13.67 4.60 -14.06
N ASP A 68 14.03 4.21 -12.84
CA ASP A 68 14.97 3.11 -12.64
C ASP A 68 14.38 1.77 -13.11
N LEU A 69 13.11 1.52 -12.82
CA LEU A 69 12.49 0.25 -13.22
C LEU A 69 12.25 0.20 -14.73
N GLU A 70 11.89 1.33 -15.34
CA GLU A 70 11.75 1.39 -16.81
C GLU A 70 13.10 1.16 -17.49
N ALA A 71 14.17 1.76 -16.98
CA ALA A 71 15.50 1.57 -17.53
C ALA A 71 15.97 0.13 -17.40
N ALA A 72 15.56 -0.56 -16.32
CA ALA A 72 15.92 -1.96 -16.11
C ALA A 72 15.00 -2.93 -16.88
N GLY A 73 13.97 -2.42 -17.54
CA GLY A 73 13.02 -3.27 -18.27
C GLY A 73 12.04 -4.00 -17.37
N THR A 74 11.88 -3.56 -16.13
CA THR A 74 11.01 -4.22 -15.14
C THR A 74 10.04 -3.21 -14.52
N PRO A 75 9.23 -2.49 -15.32
CA PRO A 75 8.28 -1.53 -14.76
C PRO A 75 7.20 -2.23 -13.94
N ILE A 76 6.59 -1.46 -13.04
CA ILE A 76 5.43 -1.91 -12.28
C ILE A 76 4.27 -0.98 -12.55
N GLY A 77 3.07 -1.33 -12.09
CA GLY A 77 1.90 -0.51 -12.32
C GLY A 77 2.05 0.89 -11.72
N PRO A 78 1.35 1.89 -12.27
CA PRO A 78 1.50 3.27 -11.80
C PRO A 78 1.08 3.46 -10.35
N HIS A 79 -0.02 2.87 -9.91
CA HIS A 79 -0.41 2.97 -8.51
C HIS A 79 0.57 2.25 -7.60
N ASP A 80 1.08 1.11 -8.03
CA ASP A 80 2.07 0.36 -7.25
C ASP A 80 3.35 1.16 -7.07
N THR A 81 3.74 1.94 -8.09
CA THR A 81 4.87 2.85 -7.97
C THR A 81 4.64 3.88 -6.85
N LEU A 82 3.44 4.45 -6.80
CA LEU A 82 3.09 5.44 -5.78
C LEU A 82 3.03 4.82 -4.38
N ILE A 83 2.50 3.61 -4.30
CA ILE A 83 2.42 2.88 -3.02
C ILE A 83 3.82 2.57 -2.50
N ALA A 84 4.69 2.06 -3.38
CA ALA A 84 6.07 1.75 -3.00
C ALA A 84 6.82 2.99 -2.53
N ALA A 85 6.65 4.10 -3.25
CA ALA A 85 7.30 5.36 -2.90
C ALA A 85 6.84 5.85 -1.52
N THR A 86 5.56 5.73 -1.23
CA THR A 86 5.01 6.13 0.06
C THR A 86 5.60 5.28 1.17
N ALA A 87 5.66 3.96 0.98
CA ALA A 87 6.21 3.07 1.98
C ALA A 87 7.70 3.38 2.24
N LEU A 88 8.47 3.60 1.18
CA LEU A 88 9.90 3.93 1.32
C LEU A 88 10.08 5.26 2.05
N ARG A 89 9.31 6.28 1.65
CA ARG A 89 9.41 7.62 2.26
C ARG A 89 9.14 7.58 3.76
N HIS A 90 8.18 6.76 4.18
CA HIS A 90 7.78 6.67 5.58
C HIS A 90 8.47 5.52 6.30
N GLN A 91 9.41 4.84 5.64
CA GLN A 91 10.16 3.72 6.22
C GLN A 91 9.23 2.63 6.78
N ALA A 92 8.16 2.38 6.04
CA ALA A 92 7.16 1.39 6.42
C ALA A 92 7.33 0.11 5.60
N ALA A 93 7.06 -1.03 6.21
CA ALA A 93 7.00 -2.29 5.50
C ALA A 93 5.63 -2.42 4.85
N LEU A 94 5.62 -2.79 3.58
CA LEU A 94 4.38 -2.94 2.81
C LEU A 94 3.86 -4.37 2.96
N VAL A 95 2.61 -4.51 3.38
CA VAL A 95 1.93 -5.81 3.40
C VAL A 95 1.18 -5.95 2.08
N THR A 96 1.51 -6.96 1.31
CA THR A 96 0.98 -7.07 -0.05
C THR A 96 0.87 -8.52 -0.50
N ARG A 97 -0.09 -8.77 -1.39
CA ARG A 97 -0.17 -10.02 -2.16
C ARG A 97 0.69 -9.95 -3.42
N ASN A 98 1.01 -8.74 -3.87
CA ASN A 98 1.67 -8.51 -5.13
C ASN A 98 3.18 -8.47 -4.97
N VAL A 99 3.74 -9.54 -4.41
CA VAL A 99 5.17 -9.65 -4.14
C VAL A 99 5.97 -9.54 -5.44
N ARG A 100 5.43 -10.09 -6.53
CA ARG A 100 6.14 -10.09 -7.79
C ARG A 100 6.52 -8.70 -8.27
N GLU A 101 5.61 -7.74 -8.17
CA GLU A 101 5.90 -6.36 -8.56
C GLU A 101 6.73 -5.63 -7.51
N PHE A 102 6.33 -5.70 -6.24
CA PHE A 102 7.00 -4.93 -5.20
C PHE A 102 8.42 -5.42 -4.90
N SER A 103 8.72 -6.68 -5.17
CA SER A 103 10.08 -7.18 -5.02
C SER A 103 11.07 -6.55 -6.00
N ARG A 104 10.56 -5.90 -7.06
CA ARG A 104 11.40 -5.21 -8.03
C ARG A 104 11.92 -3.86 -7.51
N VAL A 105 11.35 -3.35 -6.43
CA VAL A 105 11.70 -2.02 -5.91
C VAL A 105 12.84 -2.14 -4.91
N PRO A 106 14.03 -1.61 -5.24
CA PRO A 106 15.18 -1.73 -4.32
C PRO A 106 14.92 -1.00 -3.01
N GLY A 107 15.29 -1.62 -1.92
CA GLY A 107 15.17 -1.03 -0.58
C GLY A 107 13.80 -1.11 0.04
N LEU A 108 12.79 -1.54 -0.71
CA LEU A 108 11.45 -1.67 -0.17
C LEU A 108 11.35 -2.91 0.71
N GLN A 109 10.86 -2.72 1.92
CA GLN A 109 10.55 -3.83 2.81
C GLN A 109 9.09 -4.23 2.58
N TRP A 110 8.86 -5.52 2.43
CA TRP A 110 7.50 -6.01 2.20
C TRP A 110 7.28 -7.33 2.92
N LEU A 111 6.02 -7.58 3.27
CA LEU A 111 5.57 -8.83 3.86
C LEU A 111 4.51 -9.42 2.96
N ASN A 112 4.65 -10.71 2.63
CA ASN A 112 3.69 -11.40 1.78
C ASN A 112 2.43 -11.70 2.60
N TRP A 113 1.29 -11.19 2.13
CA TRP A 113 0.01 -11.40 2.80
C TRP A 113 -0.32 -12.89 2.95
N HIS A 114 0.07 -13.71 1.97
CA HIS A 114 -0.22 -15.13 1.96
C HIS A 114 0.97 -15.99 2.39
N GLU A 115 2.01 -15.38 2.94
CA GLU A 115 3.18 -16.12 3.36
C GLU A 115 2.80 -17.18 4.38
N PRO A 116 3.09 -18.46 4.12
CA PRO A 116 2.83 -19.49 5.12
C PRO A 116 3.71 -19.28 6.34
N VAL A 117 3.15 -19.65 7.46
CA VAL A 117 3.86 -19.50 8.73
C VAL A 117 4.85 -20.61 8.91
#